data_e8c97318e0886a2c2ed5b919f55117f2
#
_entry.id   e8c97318e0886a2c2ed5b919f55117f2
#
_cell.length_a   1.000
_cell.length_b   1.000
_cell.length_c   1.000
_cell.angle_alpha   90.00
_cell.angle_beta   90.00
_cell.angle_gamma   90.00
#
_symmetry.space_group_name_H-M   'P 1'
#
loop_
_entity.id
_entity.type
_entity.pdbx_description
1 polymer ?
#
loop_
_entity_poly.entity_id
_entity_poly.type
_entity_poly.pdbx_seq_one_letter_code
_entity_poly.pdbx_strand_id
1 'polypeptide(L)'
;MDNFGFLKVAAAVPQVRVADCEYNSARIVALAEEAARRGVEIVAFPELAVTGYTCGDLLLQSALLDAADAALEEIVRATRKLPLTLLVGAPLRHGSTLYNCAVVFTQGRVLGVVPKTHIPDYAEFYENRWFASGAGIAEEERIAVAGQQTDFGTGLTFEVNGTEFGVEICEDLWTAIPPSSQLALNGAKVLFNLSASPEGVGKHAYLRQLVAQQSARTISAYVYCSAGQGESSSDLVFAGNGFIAENGVVLREAERFAAEEQL
;
A
#
# COMPACT_ATOMS: atom_id res chain seq x y z
N MET A 1 19.82 1.82 19.09
CA MET A 1 20.38 3.18 18.96
C MET A 1 19.22 4.14 19.09
N ASP A 2 19.34 5.16 19.90
CA ASP A 2 18.31 6.20 19.95
C ASP A 2 18.26 6.87 18.56
N ASN A 3 17.13 6.77 17.89
CA ASN A 3 16.96 7.34 16.54
C ASN A 3 16.69 8.86 16.59
N PHE A 4 16.81 9.49 17.76
CA PHE A 4 16.58 10.91 18.01
C PHE A 4 15.22 11.43 17.47
N GLY A 5 14.21 10.55 17.42
CA GLY A 5 12.89 10.87 16.88
C GLY A 5 12.77 10.78 15.34
N PHE A 6 13.80 10.32 14.64
CA PHE A 6 13.72 10.04 13.21
C PHE A 6 13.19 8.63 12.95
N LEU A 7 12.35 8.48 11.92
CA LEU A 7 11.89 7.22 11.40
C LEU A 7 12.33 7.10 9.94
N LYS A 8 13.05 6.02 9.60
CA LYS A 8 13.49 5.80 8.24
C LYS A 8 12.46 4.97 7.47
N VAL A 9 11.83 5.60 6.49
CA VAL A 9 10.77 5.00 5.66
C VAL A 9 11.20 4.87 4.20
N ALA A 10 10.55 3.95 3.46
CA ALA A 10 10.75 3.81 2.03
C ALA A 10 9.43 3.54 1.30
N ALA A 11 9.35 4.07 0.07
CA ALA A 11 8.38 3.69 -0.95
C ALA A 11 9.07 2.77 -1.95
N ALA A 12 8.65 1.53 -2.05
CA ALA A 12 9.23 0.55 -2.97
C ALA A 12 8.35 0.42 -4.22
N VAL A 13 8.94 0.44 -5.39
CA VAL A 13 8.26 0.23 -6.67
C VAL A 13 8.84 -1.04 -7.32
N PRO A 14 8.25 -2.22 -7.06
CA PRO A 14 8.70 -3.46 -7.67
C PRO A 14 8.34 -3.52 -9.16
N GLN A 15 9.09 -4.28 -9.93
CA GLN A 15 8.58 -4.81 -11.18
C GLN A 15 7.52 -5.86 -10.88
N VAL A 16 6.36 -5.75 -11.51
CA VAL A 16 5.29 -6.74 -11.36
C VAL A 16 5.08 -7.52 -12.64
N ARG A 17 4.45 -8.69 -12.52
CA ARG A 17 3.83 -9.42 -13.60
C ARG A 17 2.38 -9.63 -13.25
N VAL A 18 1.50 -9.19 -14.11
CA VAL A 18 0.06 -9.29 -13.89
C VAL A 18 -0.34 -10.75 -13.65
N ALA A 19 -1.01 -11.02 -12.53
CA ALA A 19 -1.46 -12.32 -12.06
C ALA A 19 -0.37 -13.37 -11.74
N ASP A 20 0.91 -12.98 -11.74
CA ASP A 20 2.04 -13.86 -11.37
C ASP A 20 2.44 -13.61 -9.89
N CYS A 21 1.63 -14.13 -8.96
CA CYS A 21 1.81 -13.89 -7.53
C CYS A 21 3.16 -14.43 -7.01
N GLU A 22 3.68 -15.52 -7.59
CA GLU A 22 4.97 -16.09 -7.22
C GLU A 22 6.12 -15.15 -7.59
N TYR A 23 6.13 -14.64 -8.82
CA TYR A 23 7.11 -13.64 -9.23
C TYR A 23 7.04 -12.38 -8.38
N ASN A 24 5.83 -11.84 -8.19
CA ASN A 24 5.62 -10.59 -7.48
C ASN A 24 6.04 -10.72 -5.99
N SER A 25 5.72 -11.82 -5.33
CA SER A 25 6.15 -12.07 -3.95
C SER A 25 7.67 -12.14 -3.82
N ALA A 26 8.35 -12.78 -4.76
CA ALA A 26 9.82 -12.83 -4.77
C ALA A 26 10.44 -11.44 -4.93
N ARG A 27 9.86 -10.55 -5.75
CA ARG A 27 10.32 -9.16 -5.89
C ARG A 27 10.09 -8.34 -4.63
N ILE A 28 8.92 -8.49 -4.00
CA ILE A 28 8.60 -7.84 -2.71
C ILE A 28 9.61 -8.25 -1.64
N VAL A 29 9.91 -9.56 -1.52
CA VAL A 29 10.90 -10.07 -0.55
C VAL A 29 12.29 -9.49 -0.82
N ALA A 30 12.74 -9.49 -2.08
CA ALA A 30 14.06 -8.94 -2.44
C ALA A 30 14.21 -7.45 -2.09
N LEU A 31 13.18 -6.64 -2.36
CA LEU A 31 13.18 -5.22 -2.00
C LEU A 31 13.07 -5.01 -0.48
N ALA A 32 12.33 -5.86 0.24
CA ALA A 32 12.28 -5.84 1.70
C ALA A 32 13.66 -6.14 2.33
N GLU A 33 14.39 -7.12 1.79
CA GLU A 33 15.76 -7.41 2.22
C GLU A 33 16.71 -6.24 1.96
N GLU A 34 16.58 -5.58 0.81
CA GLU A 34 17.36 -4.38 0.50
C GLU A 34 17.01 -3.21 1.43
N ALA A 35 15.71 -2.99 1.70
CA ALA A 35 15.25 -1.99 2.65
C ALA A 35 15.85 -2.23 4.06
N ALA A 36 15.84 -3.48 4.53
CA ALA A 36 16.43 -3.85 5.80
C ALA A 36 17.95 -3.59 5.83
N ARG A 37 18.68 -3.93 4.76
CA ARG A 37 20.13 -3.61 4.64
C ARG A 37 20.41 -2.11 4.71
N ARG A 38 19.51 -1.29 4.18
CA ARG A 38 19.60 0.18 4.25
C ARG A 38 19.14 0.75 5.59
N GLY A 39 18.68 -0.09 6.52
CA GLY A 39 18.18 0.33 7.84
C GLY A 39 16.84 1.03 7.78
N VAL A 40 16.00 0.70 6.80
CA VAL A 40 14.61 1.14 6.72
C VAL A 40 13.81 0.46 7.82
N GLU A 41 12.90 1.18 8.46
CA GLU A 41 12.05 0.70 9.55
C GLU A 41 10.63 0.36 9.07
N ILE A 42 10.12 1.10 8.06
CA ILE A 42 8.85 0.82 7.41
C ILE A 42 9.02 0.94 5.89
N VAL A 43 8.61 -0.08 5.13
CA VAL A 43 8.56 -0.05 3.67
C VAL A 43 7.14 -0.28 3.17
N ALA A 44 6.69 0.59 2.26
CA ALA A 44 5.40 0.46 1.58
C ALA A 44 5.60 -0.03 0.13
N PHE A 45 4.74 -0.96 -0.27
CA PHE A 45 4.60 -1.47 -1.63
C PHE A 45 3.27 -0.99 -2.22
N PRO A 46 3.14 -0.94 -3.55
CA PRO A 46 1.94 -0.44 -4.20
C PRO A 46 0.65 -1.21 -3.87
N GLU A 47 -0.47 -0.58 -4.16
CA GLU A 47 -1.79 -1.19 -4.21
C GLU A 47 -1.77 -2.45 -5.07
N LEU A 48 -2.33 -3.57 -4.57
CA LEU A 48 -2.40 -4.87 -5.24
C LEU A 48 -1.05 -5.40 -5.76
N ALA A 49 0.07 -5.03 -5.13
CA ALA A 49 1.41 -5.41 -5.58
C ALA A 49 1.62 -6.94 -5.64
N VAL A 50 0.86 -7.74 -4.90
CA VAL A 50 0.94 -9.21 -4.91
C VAL A 50 0.43 -9.78 -6.24
N THR A 51 -0.65 -9.22 -6.80
CA THR A 51 -1.27 -9.71 -8.03
C THR A 51 -0.92 -8.89 -9.26
N GLY A 52 -0.49 -7.64 -9.08
CA GLY A 52 -0.64 -6.55 -10.02
C GLY A 52 -2.04 -5.97 -9.96
N TYR A 53 -2.17 -4.68 -10.25
CA TYR A 53 -3.45 -3.96 -10.23
C TYR A 53 -4.32 -4.33 -11.44
N THR A 54 -3.72 -4.54 -12.59
CA THR A 54 -4.41 -4.67 -13.88
C THR A 54 -4.88 -6.10 -14.19
N CYS A 55 -5.22 -6.89 -13.16
CA CYS A 55 -5.71 -8.26 -13.33
C CYS A 55 -7.11 -8.37 -13.95
N GLY A 56 -7.93 -7.30 -13.91
CA GLY A 56 -9.28 -7.33 -14.46
C GLY A 56 -10.13 -8.46 -13.86
N ASP A 57 -10.92 -9.12 -14.68
CA ASP A 57 -11.82 -10.20 -14.24
C ASP A 57 -11.12 -11.46 -13.71
N LEU A 58 -9.80 -11.55 -13.79
CA LEU A 58 -9.06 -12.61 -13.09
C LEU A 58 -9.25 -12.51 -11.56
N LEU A 59 -9.52 -11.31 -11.03
CA LEU A 59 -9.88 -11.10 -9.62
C LEU A 59 -11.16 -11.83 -9.17
N LEU A 60 -12.01 -12.28 -10.10
CA LEU A 60 -13.19 -13.11 -9.82
C LEU A 60 -12.87 -14.61 -9.77
N GLN A 61 -11.63 -15.01 -10.06
CA GLN A 61 -11.23 -16.41 -10.11
C GLN A 61 -10.54 -16.83 -8.82
N SER A 62 -11.02 -17.92 -8.22
CA SER A 62 -10.45 -18.48 -6.99
C SER A 62 -8.97 -18.82 -7.15
N ALA A 63 -8.55 -19.29 -8.32
CA ALA A 63 -7.15 -19.62 -8.59
C ALA A 63 -6.19 -18.45 -8.35
N LEU A 64 -6.55 -17.22 -8.78
CA LEU A 64 -5.73 -16.04 -8.52
C LEU A 64 -5.75 -15.66 -7.05
N LEU A 65 -6.92 -15.70 -6.42
CA LEU A 65 -7.07 -15.32 -5.01
C LEU A 65 -6.36 -16.31 -4.08
N ASP A 66 -6.41 -17.62 -4.39
CA ASP A 66 -5.67 -18.65 -3.64
C ASP A 66 -4.15 -18.48 -3.81
N ALA A 67 -3.69 -18.12 -5.01
CA ALA A 67 -2.29 -17.80 -5.27
C ALA A 67 -1.84 -16.52 -4.53
N ALA A 68 -2.70 -15.50 -4.43
CA ALA A 68 -2.42 -14.29 -3.68
C ALA A 68 -2.30 -14.56 -2.17
N ASP A 69 -3.21 -15.38 -1.60
CA ASP A 69 -3.15 -15.79 -0.20
C ASP A 69 -1.83 -16.54 0.10
N ALA A 70 -1.45 -17.51 -0.76
CA ALA A 70 -0.19 -18.25 -0.62
C ALA A 70 1.05 -17.35 -0.75
N ALA A 71 1.03 -16.39 -1.67
CA ALA A 71 2.10 -15.42 -1.85
C ALA A 71 2.28 -14.51 -0.63
N LEU A 72 1.19 -14.05 -0.02
CA LEU A 72 1.23 -13.29 1.24
C LEU A 72 1.81 -14.10 2.38
N GLU A 73 1.41 -15.37 2.54
CA GLU A 73 1.98 -16.26 3.54
C GLU A 73 3.49 -16.41 3.34
N GLU A 74 3.93 -16.59 2.10
CA GLU A 74 5.36 -16.66 1.75
C GLU A 74 6.11 -15.38 2.10
N ILE A 75 5.58 -14.19 1.76
CA ILE A 75 6.20 -12.91 2.09
C ILE A 75 6.36 -12.77 3.61
N VAL A 76 5.30 -13.00 4.38
CA VAL A 76 5.32 -12.93 5.85
C VAL A 76 6.35 -13.90 6.43
N ARG A 77 6.42 -15.13 5.90
CA ARG A 77 7.36 -16.16 6.32
C ARG A 77 8.81 -15.79 5.98
N ALA A 78 9.07 -15.35 4.75
CA ALA A 78 10.41 -15.03 4.27
C ALA A 78 11.02 -13.84 5.01
N THR A 79 10.21 -12.82 5.30
CA THR A 79 10.67 -11.58 5.95
C THR A 79 10.68 -11.63 7.48
N ARG A 80 10.31 -12.75 8.12
CA ARG A 80 10.16 -12.88 9.58
C ARG A 80 11.41 -12.53 10.42
N LYS A 81 12.58 -12.54 9.82
CA LYS A 81 13.85 -12.21 10.49
C LYS A 81 14.32 -10.77 10.21
N LEU A 82 13.64 -10.06 9.34
CA LEU A 82 13.98 -8.68 9.02
C LEU A 82 13.45 -7.73 10.10
N PRO A 83 14.25 -6.82 10.66
CA PRO A 83 13.81 -5.82 11.63
C PRO A 83 13.08 -4.67 10.89
N LEU A 84 11.97 -4.99 10.24
CA LEU A 84 11.30 -4.13 9.27
C LEU A 84 9.79 -4.36 9.33
N THR A 85 9.00 -3.29 9.25
CA THR A 85 7.56 -3.35 9.03
C THR A 85 7.26 -3.19 7.54
N LEU A 86 6.44 -4.08 7.01
CA LEU A 86 6.03 -4.07 5.61
C LEU A 86 4.54 -3.71 5.49
N LEU A 87 4.23 -2.91 4.47
CA LEU A 87 2.88 -2.59 4.03
C LEU A 87 2.74 -3.08 2.59
N VAL A 88 1.91 -4.11 2.38
CA VAL A 88 1.81 -4.80 1.09
C VAL A 88 0.37 -4.79 0.59
N GLY A 89 0.15 -4.30 -0.64
CA GLY A 89 -1.16 -4.29 -1.30
C GLY A 89 -1.54 -5.68 -1.84
N ALA A 90 -2.73 -6.17 -1.47
CA ALA A 90 -3.25 -7.45 -1.92
C ALA A 90 -4.79 -7.51 -1.94
N PRO A 91 -5.40 -8.32 -2.83
CA PRO A 91 -6.82 -8.62 -2.76
C PRO A 91 -7.06 -9.66 -1.66
N LEU A 92 -8.04 -9.43 -0.78
CA LEU A 92 -8.38 -10.34 0.30
C LEU A 92 -9.86 -10.66 0.34
N ARG A 93 -10.19 -11.93 0.52
CA ARG A 93 -11.56 -12.39 0.74
C ARG A 93 -11.92 -12.30 2.23
N HIS A 94 -13.06 -11.70 2.53
CA HIS A 94 -13.67 -11.74 3.85
C HIS A 94 -15.14 -12.14 3.72
N GLY A 95 -15.48 -13.32 4.21
CA GLY A 95 -16.78 -13.94 3.92
C GLY A 95 -16.95 -14.21 2.41
N SER A 96 -18.03 -13.69 1.84
CA SER A 96 -18.31 -13.75 0.39
C SER A 96 -17.83 -12.54 -0.40
N THR A 97 -17.14 -11.62 0.24
CA THR A 97 -16.78 -10.32 -0.31
C THR A 97 -15.27 -10.22 -0.55
N LEU A 98 -14.90 -9.56 -1.65
CA LEU A 98 -13.50 -9.26 -1.98
C LEU A 98 -13.19 -7.79 -1.65
N TYR A 99 -12.06 -7.55 -1.02
CA TYR A 99 -11.57 -6.22 -0.66
C TYR A 99 -10.17 -5.98 -1.24
N ASN A 100 -9.91 -4.75 -1.64
CA ASN A 100 -8.59 -4.24 -1.95
C ASN A 100 -7.95 -3.77 -0.64
N CYS A 101 -6.86 -4.40 -0.22
CA CYS A 101 -6.33 -4.25 1.13
C CYS A 101 -4.86 -3.90 1.16
N ALA A 102 -4.45 -3.18 2.20
CA ALA A 102 -3.08 -3.09 2.67
C ALA A 102 -2.89 -4.02 3.88
N VAL A 103 -1.98 -4.96 3.79
CA VAL A 103 -1.60 -5.87 4.88
C VAL A 103 -0.37 -5.30 5.58
N VAL A 104 -0.47 -5.05 6.88
CA VAL A 104 0.61 -4.53 7.72
C VAL A 104 1.17 -5.65 8.58
N PHE A 105 2.47 -5.91 8.47
CA PHE A 105 3.11 -6.98 9.23
C PHE A 105 4.59 -6.68 9.53
N THR A 106 5.10 -7.27 10.57
CA THR A 106 6.50 -7.16 10.99
C THR A 106 6.98 -8.48 11.58
N GLN A 107 8.21 -8.89 11.26
CA GLN A 107 8.86 -10.07 11.84
C GLN A 107 7.98 -11.34 11.89
N GLY A 108 7.22 -11.58 10.82
CA GLY A 108 6.33 -12.75 10.70
C GLY A 108 4.98 -12.61 11.41
N ARG A 109 4.68 -11.49 12.06
CA ARG A 109 3.41 -11.19 12.70
C ARG A 109 2.59 -10.20 11.86
N VAL A 110 1.37 -10.56 11.52
CA VAL A 110 0.40 -9.65 10.91
C VAL A 110 -0.18 -8.76 12.02
N LEU A 111 -0.06 -7.45 11.83
CA LEU A 111 -0.51 -6.44 12.79
C LEU A 111 -1.95 -5.99 12.52
N GLY A 112 -2.36 -5.96 11.25
CA GLY A 112 -3.70 -5.58 10.85
C GLY A 112 -3.83 -5.52 9.33
N VAL A 113 -5.07 -5.39 8.88
CA VAL A 113 -5.45 -5.25 7.47
C VAL A 113 -6.32 -4.03 7.31
N VAL A 114 -5.93 -3.14 6.40
CA VAL A 114 -6.66 -1.93 6.06
C VAL A 114 -7.30 -2.09 4.69
N PRO A 115 -8.62 -2.20 4.57
CA PRO A 115 -9.32 -2.22 3.29
C PRO A 115 -9.47 -0.79 2.73
N LYS A 116 -9.47 -0.68 1.40
CA LYS A 116 -9.71 0.57 0.68
C LYS A 116 -11.10 1.13 1.05
N THR A 117 -11.13 2.38 1.48
CA THR A 117 -12.37 3.04 1.91
C THR A 117 -13.21 3.48 0.72
N HIS A 118 -12.59 4.17 -0.23
CA HIS A 118 -13.27 4.73 -1.40
C HIS A 118 -12.92 3.95 -2.66
N ILE A 119 -13.94 3.33 -3.27
CA ILE A 119 -13.78 2.53 -4.49
C ILE A 119 -14.12 3.41 -5.69
N PRO A 120 -13.15 3.72 -6.58
CA PRO A 120 -13.42 4.53 -7.75
C PRO A 120 -14.25 3.76 -8.78
N ASP A 121 -15.27 4.43 -9.34
CA ASP A 121 -16.18 3.89 -10.35
C ASP A 121 -16.57 5.00 -11.34
N TYR A 122 -15.59 5.67 -11.90
CA TYR A 122 -15.73 6.78 -12.84
C TYR A 122 -14.57 6.82 -13.84
N ALA A 123 -14.77 7.43 -14.99
CA ALA A 123 -13.79 7.53 -16.10
C ALA A 123 -13.22 6.14 -16.46
N GLU A 124 -11.92 5.96 -16.28
CA GLU A 124 -11.22 4.69 -16.53
C GLU A 124 -11.37 3.65 -15.40
N PHE A 125 -11.95 4.01 -14.28
CA PHE A 125 -12.08 3.12 -13.11
C PHE A 125 -13.42 2.41 -13.06
N TYR A 126 -13.40 1.12 -12.72
CA TYR A 126 -14.58 0.27 -12.51
C TYR A 126 -14.32 -0.78 -11.41
N GLU A 127 -13.64 -0.35 -10.33
CA GLU A 127 -13.26 -1.23 -9.23
C GLU A 127 -14.45 -1.83 -8.47
N ASN A 128 -15.63 -1.19 -8.47
CA ASN A 128 -16.87 -1.73 -7.90
C ASN A 128 -17.28 -3.08 -8.53
N ARG A 129 -16.74 -3.42 -9.71
CA ARG A 129 -16.94 -4.71 -10.33
C ARG A 129 -16.36 -5.86 -9.49
N TRP A 130 -15.29 -5.58 -8.74
CA TRP A 130 -14.54 -6.62 -8.00
C TRP A 130 -14.55 -6.38 -6.50
N PHE A 131 -14.39 -5.15 -6.04
CA PHE A 131 -14.11 -4.82 -4.66
C PHE A 131 -15.27 -4.09 -3.98
N ALA A 132 -15.47 -4.43 -2.71
CA ALA A 132 -16.34 -3.67 -1.82
C ALA A 132 -15.57 -2.60 -1.06
N SER A 133 -16.29 -1.54 -0.68
CA SER A 133 -15.76 -0.48 0.19
C SER A 133 -15.51 -0.98 1.61
N GLY A 134 -14.39 -0.58 2.18
CA GLY A 134 -14.07 -0.80 3.59
C GLY A 134 -14.86 0.07 4.56
N ALA A 135 -15.56 1.11 4.09
CA ALA A 135 -16.30 2.04 4.94
C ALA A 135 -17.43 1.40 5.78
N GLY A 136 -17.93 0.24 5.33
CA GLY A 136 -19.01 -0.48 6.04
C GLY A 136 -18.52 -1.54 7.01
N ILE A 137 -17.23 -1.70 7.22
CA ILE A 137 -16.66 -2.70 8.13
C ILE A 137 -16.86 -2.24 9.57
N ALA A 138 -17.39 -3.16 10.40
CA ALA A 138 -17.63 -2.88 11.81
C ALA A 138 -16.32 -2.63 12.58
N GLU A 139 -16.42 -1.83 13.65
CA GLU A 139 -15.35 -1.77 14.64
C GLU A 139 -15.12 -3.17 15.21
N GLU A 140 -13.89 -3.54 15.50
CA GLU A 140 -13.50 -4.86 16.04
C GLU A 140 -13.65 -6.05 15.06
N GLU A 141 -13.88 -5.80 13.76
CA GLU A 141 -13.91 -6.87 12.76
C GLU A 141 -12.53 -7.52 12.62
N ARG A 142 -12.51 -8.81 12.35
CA ARG A 142 -11.28 -9.60 12.24
C ARG A 142 -11.25 -10.43 10.98
N ILE A 143 -10.04 -10.56 10.41
CA ILE A 143 -9.80 -11.33 9.20
C ILE A 143 -8.65 -12.34 9.41
N ALA A 144 -8.70 -13.45 8.71
CA ALA A 144 -7.61 -14.42 8.66
C ALA A 144 -6.69 -14.13 7.48
N VAL A 145 -5.40 -13.90 7.74
CA VAL A 145 -4.36 -13.68 6.72
C VAL A 145 -3.08 -14.40 7.12
N ALA A 146 -2.44 -15.09 6.19
CA ALA A 146 -1.20 -15.85 6.43
C ALA A 146 -1.29 -16.77 7.68
N GLY A 147 -2.43 -17.44 7.87
CA GLY A 147 -2.69 -18.32 9.00
C GLY A 147 -2.90 -17.62 10.34
N GLN A 148 -3.01 -16.31 10.39
CA GLN A 148 -3.18 -15.50 11.60
C GLN A 148 -4.52 -14.74 11.59
N GLN A 149 -5.13 -14.60 12.77
CA GLN A 149 -6.28 -13.72 12.98
C GLN A 149 -5.80 -12.34 13.38
N THR A 150 -6.27 -11.30 12.68
CA THR A 150 -5.86 -9.91 12.90
C THR A 150 -7.03 -8.95 12.77
N ASP A 151 -6.85 -7.71 13.20
CA ASP A 151 -7.85 -6.65 13.09
C ASP A 151 -8.04 -6.24 11.63
N PHE A 152 -9.28 -5.90 11.26
CA PHE A 152 -9.68 -5.55 9.91
C PHE A 152 -10.54 -4.28 9.91
N GLY A 153 -10.02 -3.18 9.39
CA GLY A 153 -10.76 -1.91 9.39
C GLY A 153 -9.99 -0.74 8.82
N THR A 154 -10.69 0.32 8.46
CA THR A 154 -10.13 1.53 7.83
C THR A 154 -9.53 2.52 8.82
N GLY A 155 -9.87 2.42 10.10
CA GLY A 155 -9.43 3.32 11.18
C GLY A 155 -8.20 2.84 11.97
N LEU A 156 -7.55 1.75 11.53
CA LEU A 156 -6.43 1.16 12.26
C LEU A 156 -5.20 2.08 12.24
N THR A 157 -4.61 2.28 13.41
CA THR A 157 -3.27 2.85 13.56
C THR A 157 -2.31 1.80 14.10
N PHE A 158 -1.05 1.94 13.77
CA PHE A 158 0.02 1.01 14.11
C PHE A 158 1.19 1.77 14.72
N GLU A 159 2.06 1.09 15.46
CA GLU A 159 3.22 1.71 16.09
C GLU A 159 4.53 1.03 15.68
N VAL A 160 5.54 1.83 15.39
CA VAL A 160 6.94 1.41 15.23
C VAL A 160 7.84 2.37 15.98
N ASN A 161 8.63 1.85 16.96
CA ASN A 161 9.60 2.62 17.72
C ASN A 161 9.00 3.88 18.40
N GLY A 162 7.77 3.79 18.92
CA GLY A 162 7.08 4.91 19.60
C GLY A 162 6.48 5.94 18.62
N THR A 163 6.45 5.64 17.32
CA THR A 163 5.83 6.47 16.30
C THR A 163 4.60 5.79 15.75
N GLU A 164 3.45 6.44 15.88
CA GLU A 164 2.19 5.97 15.28
C GLU A 164 2.12 6.29 13.80
N PHE A 165 1.62 5.33 13.02
CA PHE A 165 1.37 5.51 11.59
C PHE A 165 0.02 4.93 11.17
N GLY A 166 -0.49 5.43 10.04
CA GLY A 166 -1.73 4.97 9.44
C GLY A 166 -1.56 4.69 7.95
N VAL A 167 -2.53 3.94 7.39
CA VAL A 167 -2.49 3.50 5.98
C VAL A 167 -3.83 3.81 5.32
N GLU A 168 -3.77 4.33 4.10
CA GLU A 168 -4.92 4.46 3.19
C GLU A 168 -4.53 3.97 1.79
N ILE A 169 -5.50 3.81 0.89
CA ILE A 169 -5.24 3.21 -0.42
C ILE A 169 -5.76 4.10 -1.55
N CYS A 170 -4.84 4.54 -2.40
CA CYS A 170 -5.04 5.17 -3.70
C CYS A 170 -6.12 6.27 -3.70
N GLU A 171 -7.36 5.94 -4.15
CA GLU A 171 -8.50 6.87 -4.25
C GLU A 171 -8.81 7.57 -2.94
N ASP A 172 -8.49 6.98 -1.82
CA ASP A 172 -8.72 7.54 -0.50
C ASP A 172 -8.14 8.96 -0.36
N LEU A 173 -6.94 9.21 -0.94
CA LEU A 173 -6.30 10.54 -0.94
C LEU A 173 -7.06 11.58 -1.78
N TRP A 174 -7.77 11.14 -2.82
CA TRP A 174 -8.42 12.05 -3.79
C TRP A 174 -9.78 12.57 -3.32
N THR A 175 -10.30 12.02 -2.25
CA THR A 175 -11.59 12.42 -1.68
C THR A 175 -11.49 13.73 -0.92
N ALA A 176 -12.62 14.40 -0.72
CA ALA A 176 -12.67 15.68 0.01
C ALA A 176 -12.21 15.56 1.47
N ILE A 177 -12.47 14.42 2.11
CA ILE A 177 -12.02 14.08 3.47
C ILE A 177 -11.33 12.72 3.40
N PRO A 178 -10.01 12.68 3.12
CA PRO A 178 -9.26 11.44 3.10
C PRO A 178 -9.24 10.73 4.46
N PRO A 179 -9.26 9.38 4.51
CA PRO A 179 -9.07 8.62 5.75
C PRO A 179 -7.83 9.05 6.53
N SER A 180 -6.75 9.42 5.87
CA SER A 180 -5.54 9.95 6.50
C SER A 180 -5.78 11.18 7.38
N SER A 181 -6.83 11.97 7.12
CA SER A 181 -7.21 13.08 8.01
C SER A 181 -7.68 12.57 9.37
N GLN A 182 -8.50 11.53 9.40
CA GLN A 182 -8.95 10.92 10.65
C GLN A 182 -7.83 10.15 11.33
N LEU A 183 -7.00 9.44 10.58
CA LEU A 183 -5.83 8.73 11.13
C LEU A 183 -4.86 9.69 11.82
N ALA A 184 -4.63 10.89 11.26
CA ALA A 184 -3.83 11.93 11.90
C ALA A 184 -4.47 12.46 13.20
N LEU A 185 -5.80 12.66 13.21
CA LEU A 185 -6.53 13.03 14.42
C LEU A 185 -6.45 11.94 15.50
N ASN A 186 -6.34 10.68 15.10
CA ASN A 186 -6.16 9.54 16.00
C ASN A 186 -4.71 9.37 16.48
N GLY A 187 -3.78 10.24 16.05
CA GLY A 187 -2.39 10.26 16.52
C GLY A 187 -1.32 9.82 15.52
N ALA A 188 -1.70 9.35 14.32
CA ALA A 188 -0.74 8.95 13.31
C ALA A 188 0.13 10.14 12.86
N LYS A 189 1.44 10.00 12.99
CA LYS A 189 2.45 10.98 12.59
C LYS A 189 3.04 10.69 11.22
N VAL A 190 2.90 9.46 10.75
CA VAL A 190 3.30 9.03 9.41
C VAL A 190 2.11 8.38 8.74
N LEU A 191 1.81 8.80 7.52
CA LEU A 191 0.69 8.33 6.72
C LEU A 191 1.25 7.66 5.46
N PHE A 192 0.74 6.48 5.14
CA PHE A 192 1.13 5.74 3.94
C PHE A 192 -0.06 5.63 3.00
N ASN A 193 0.20 5.81 1.71
CA ASN A 193 -0.79 5.56 0.67
C ASN A 193 -0.21 4.58 -0.36
N LEU A 194 -0.83 3.41 -0.44
CA LEU A 194 -0.53 2.38 -1.41
C LEU A 194 -1.41 2.61 -2.64
N SER A 195 -0.81 2.93 -3.76
CA SER A 195 -1.54 3.35 -4.97
C SER A 195 -1.26 2.48 -6.19
N ALA A 196 -2.20 2.53 -7.12
CA ALA A 196 -2.04 2.19 -8.51
C ALA A 196 -2.74 3.27 -9.36
N SER A 197 -2.22 4.49 -9.24
CA SER A 197 -2.79 5.65 -9.92
C SER A 197 -2.22 5.76 -11.33
N PRO A 198 -3.08 5.75 -12.39
CA PRO A 198 -2.61 5.87 -13.76
C PRO A 198 -2.02 7.25 -14.02
N GLU A 199 -1.08 7.31 -14.93
CA GLU A 199 -0.45 8.55 -15.35
C GLU A 199 -1.29 9.24 -16.44
N GLY A 200 -1.32 10.56 -16.39
CA GLY A 200 -1.99 11.40 -17.37
C GLY A 200 -1.24 12.72 -17.55
N VAL A 201 -1.50 13.39 -18.67
CA VAL A 201 -0.87 14.69 -18.95
C VAL A 201 -1.22 15.70 -17.85
N GLY A 202 -0.19 16.21 -17.16
CA GLY A 202 -0.36 17.18 -16.06
C GLY A 202 -0.72 16.58 -14.69
N LYS A 203 -1.09 15.29 -14.62
CA LYS A 203 -1.53 14.65 -13.37
C LYS A 203 -0.41 14.57 -12.33
N HIS A 204 0.82 14.32 -12.74
CA HIS A 204 1.96 14.23 -11.84
C HIS A 204 2.17 15.48 -10.97
N ALA A 205 2.12 16.67 -11.57
CA ALA A 205 2.27 17.93 -10.83
C ALA A 205 1.14 18.12 -9.80
N TYR A 206 -0.08 17.77 -10.19
CA TYR A 206 -1.24 17.80 -9.29
C TYR A 206 -1.09 16.80 -8.14
N LEU A 207 -0.73 15.55 -8.43
CA LEU A 207 -0.50 14.51 -7.42
C LEU A 207 0.58 14.92 -6.42
N ARG A 208 1.70 15.45 -6.91
CA ARG A 208 2.78 15.97 -6.06
C ARG A 208 2.31 17.06 -5.10
N GLN A 209 1.48 17.98 -5.58
CA GLN A 209 0.88 19.03 -4.74
C GLN A 209 -0.12 18.43 -3.73
N LEU A 210 -0.93 17.46 -4.13
CA LEU A 210 -1.91 16.81 -3.28
C LEU A 210 -1.24 16.07 -2.11
N VAL A 211 -0.17 15.32 -2.38
CA VAL A 211 0.64 14.65 -1.35
C VAL A 211 1.27 15.66 -0.38
N ALA A 212 1.89 16.73 -0.91
CA ALA A 212 2.48 17.77 -0.10
C ALA A 212 1.41 18.50 0.76
N GLN A 213 0.26 18.82 0.17
CA GLN A 213 -0.83 19.47 0.89
C GLN A 213 -1.42 18.59 2.00
N GLN A 214 -1.60 17.29 1.75
CA GLN A 214 -2.10 16.37 2.77
C GLN A 214 -1.13 16.27 3.95
N SER A 215 0.17 16.14 3.66
CA SER A 215 1.24 16.17 4.67
C SER A 215 1.20 17.47 5.49
N ALA A 216 1.05 18.63 4.84
CA ALA A 216 0.97 19.93 5.53
C ALA A 216 -0.28 20.05 6.41
N ARG A 217 -1.44 19.65 5.89
CA ARG A 217 -2.73 19.75 6.60
C ARG A 217 -2.79 18.88 7.83
N THR A 218 -2.20 17.69 7.77
CA THR A 218 -2.17 16.72 8.87
C THR A 218 -0.96 16.90 9.80
N ILE A 219 -0.02 17.80 9.45
CA ILE A 219 1.25 18.01 10.19
C ILE A 219 1.96 16.67 10.40
N SER A 220 2.11 15.91 9.31
CA SER A 220 2.65 14.55 9.34
C SER A 220 3.64 14.32 8.21
N ALA A 221 4.40 13.23 8.28
CA ALA A 221 5.03 12.67 7.11
C ALA A 221 3.97 11.93 6.26
N TYR A 222 4.07 12.02 4.94
CA TYR A 222 3.21 11.30 4.01
C TYR A 222 4.05 10.55 2.96
N VAL A 223 3.87 9.23 2.92
CA VAL A 223 4.59 8.32 2.02
C VAL A 223 3.61 7.78 1.00
N TYR A 224 3.81 8.12 -0.26
CA TYR A 224 3.02 7.66 -1.39
C TYR A 224 3.82 6.69 -2.23
N CYS A 225 3.24 5.55 -2.58
CA CYS A 225 3.89 4.49 -3.34
C CYS A 225 2.91 3.97 -4.40
N SER A 226 3.26 4.04 -5.68
CA SER A 226 2.35 3.69 -6.77
C SER A 226 2.93 2.65 -7.72
N ALA A 227 2.05 1.84 -8.32
CA ALA A 227 2.38 0.86 -9.33
C ALA A 227 3.17 1.47 -10.50
N GLY A 228 4.04 0.68 -11.09
CA GLY A 228 4.94 1.09 -12.17
C GLY A 228 5.05 0.03 -13.25
N GLN A 229 6.29 -0.33 -13.57
CA GLN A 229 6.61 -1.24 -14.65
C GLN A 229 6.02 -2.65 -14.43
N GLY A 230 5.47 -3.23 -15.48
CA GLY A 230 4.93 -4.58 -15.52
C GLY A 230 3.41 -4.65 -15.46
N GLU A 231 2.74 -3.57 -15.09
CA GLU A 231 1.29 -3.46 -15.24
C GLU A 231 0.87 -3.43 -16.71
N SER A 232 -0.36 -3.88 -17.01
CA SER A 232 -0.90 -3.79 -18.37
C SER A 232 -1.05 -2.34 -18.81
N SER A 233 -0.69 -2.05 -20.05
CA SER A 233 -0.88 -0.75 -20.69
C SER A 233 -2.05 -0.74 -21.69
N SER A 234 -2.98 -1.69 -21.59
CA SER A 234 -4.14 -1.74 -22.49
C SER A 234 -5.03 -0.51 -22.36
N ASP A 235 -5.35 -0.13 -21.12
CA ASP A 235 -6.25 0.99 -20.82
C ASP A 235 -5.52 2.12 -20.07
N LEU A 236 -4.54 1.78 -19.27
CA LEU A 236 -3.88 2.68 -18.32
C LEU A 236 -2.36 2.60 -18.47
N VAL A 237 -1.67 3.67 -18.04
CA VAL A 237 -0.20 3.69 -17.97
C VAL A 237 0.20 4.07 -16.57
N PHE A 238 1.16 3.36 -15.99
CA PHE A 238 1.64 3.55 -14.63
C PHE A 238 3.10 4.02 -14.64
N ALA A 239 3.38 5.08 -13.91
CA ALA A 239 4.70 5.73 -13.92
C ALA A 239 5.62 5.30 -12.76
N GLY A 240 5.13 4.54 -11.79
CA GLY A 240 5.89 4.21 -10.58
C GLY A 240 6.14 5.43 -9.68
N ASN A 241 5.15 6.33 -9.56
CA ASN A 241 5.28 7.50 -8.71
C ASN A 241 5.52 7.09 -7.25
N GLY A 242 6.55 7.68 -6.63
CA GLY A 242 6.82 7.57 -5.22
C GLY A 242 7.16 8.93 -4.64
N PHE A 243 6.57 9.29 -3.49
CA PHE A 243 6.85 10.54 -2.80
C PHE A 243 7.01 10.29 -1.31
N ILE A 244 7.96 10.99 -0.70
CA ILE A 244 8.04 11.16 0.74
C ILE A 244 7.96 12.65 1.01
N ALA A 245 6.90 13.08 1.66
CA ALA A 245 6.69 14.48 2.05
C ALA A 245 6.58 14.59 3.57
N GLU A 246 6.99 15.70 4.13
CA GLU A 246 6.84 16.03 5.54
C GLU A 246 6.51 17.51 5.69
N ASN A 247 5.46 17.80 6.46
CA ASN A 247 5.00 19.17 6.74
C ASN A 247 4.85 20.04 5.48
N GLY A 248 4.41 19.43 4.36
CA GLY A 248 4.19 20.12 3.09
C GLY A 248 5.40 20.19 2.16
N VAL A 249 6.54 19.65 2.57
CA VAL A 249 7.76 19.64 1.75
C VAL A 249 8.00 18.23 1.22
N VAL A 250 8.12 18.08 -0.10
CA VAL A 250 8.52 16.81 -0.72
C VAL A 250 10.03 16.63 -0.50
N LEU A 251 10.39 15.64 0.31
CA LEU A 251 11.77 15.34 0.69
C LEU A 251 12.46 14.43 -0.34
N ARG A 252 11.70 13.48 -0.92
CA ARG A 252 12.17 12.53 -1.93
C ARG A 252 11.06 12.23 -2.92
N GLU A 253 11.49 11.91 -4.13
CA GLU A 253 10.63 11.57 -5.26
C GLU A 253 11.28 10.45 -6.08
N ALA A 254 10.51 9.43 -6.46
CA ALA A 254 10.96 8.34 -7.32
C ALA A 254 11.09 8.81 -8.78
N GLU A 255 11.95 8.16 -9.53
CA GLU A 255 12.05 8.37 -10.98
C GLU A 255 10.83 7.79 -11.68
N ARG A 256 10.17 8.60 -12.50
CA ARG A 256 9.01 8.15 -13.27
C ARG A 256 9.42 7.31 -14.45
N PHE A 257 8.66 6.25 -14.73
CA PHE A 257 8.90 5.33 -15.82
C PHE A 257 10.30 4.66 -15.77
N ALA A 258 10.84 4.51 -14.58
CA ALA A 258 12.10 3.81 -14.40
C ALA A 258 12.02 2.38 -14.97
N ALA A 259 13.06 1.98 -15.67
CA ALA A 259 13.17 0.63 -16.22
C ALA A 259 13.48 -0.44 -15.16
N GLU A 260 13.94 0.00 -13.99
CA GLU A 260 14.35 -0.85 -12.87
C GLU A 260 13.49 -0.57 -11.64
N GLU A 261 13.49 -1.53 -10.72
CA GLU A 261 12.85 -1.38 -9.42
C GLU A 261 13.47 -0.25 -8.61
N GLN A 262 12.67 0.40 -7.78
CA GLN A 262 13.11 1.52 -6.95
C GLN A 262 12.82 1.27 -5.47
N LEU A 263 13.67 1.86 -4.64
CA LEU A 263 13.56 1.86 -3.18
C LEU A 263 14.11 3.17 -2.61
#